data_67efc28f8472700103ed4c552036e450
#
_entry.id   67efc28f8472700103ed4c552036e450
#
_cell.length_a   1.000
_cell.length_b   1.000
_cell.length_c   1.000
_cell.angle_alpha   90.00
_cell.angle_beta   90.00
_cell.angle_gamma   90.00
#
_symmetry.space_group_name_H-M   'P 1'
#
loop_
_entity.id
_entity.type
_entity.pdbx_description
1 polymer ?
#
loop_
_entity_poly.entity_id
_entity_poly.type
_entity_poly.pdbx_seq_one_letter_code
_entity_poly.pdbx_strand_id
1 'polypeptide(L)'
;VDSAAAKEAAEFTRTESFDSLKQLADQSQIIFITTPDSFIIPVWEQLKELSLRNQIICHCSGALSSDSFSGRESMSVSCCSIHPMLPFSNRFSSYEQLNKAFFTVEGQDAAVEAISGLFCSIGNEVCRIDGAKKAKYHAAASILSNQVIAVLDMGYTLLEDCGFTRAEAVRATGQLVMRNIENVLEAGCDGALTGPIERNDIETVKKHIACMQNDDSDDVSLYKMLGTKLANIAEKKNPDKDYTQMMELLRG
;
A
#
# COMPACT_ATOMS: atom_id res chain seq x y z
N VAL A 1 -19.91 18.35 -4.83
CA VAL A 1 -20.26 17.01 -4.29
C VAL A 1 -21.42 16.48 -5.12
N ASP A 2 -21.33 15.24 -5.61
CA ASP A 2 -22.42 14.58 -6.31
C ASP A 2 -23.47 14.16 -5.25
N SER A 3 -24.62 14.82 -5.26
CA SER A 3 -25.69 14.55 -4.28
C SER A 3 -26.28 13.14 -4.44
N ALA A 4 -26.21 12.56 -5.63
CA ALA A 4 -26.68 11.20 -5.88
C ALA A 4 -25.75 10.18 -5.22
N ALA A 5 -24.43 10.34 -5.36
CA ALA A 5 -23.44 9.50 -4.70
C ALA A 5 -23.50 9.62 -3.16
N ALA A 6 -23.76 10.82 -2.63
CA ALA A 6 -23.95 11.03 -1.19
C ALA A 6 -25.17 10.28 -0.65
N LYS A 7 -26.29 10.30 -1.37
CA LYS A 7 -27.51 9.57 -1.01
C LYS A 7 -27.30 8.06 -1.07
N GLU A 8 -26.66 7.56 -2.13
CA GLU A 8 -26.33 6.14 -2.28
C GLU A 8 -25.44 5.64 -1.11
N ALA A 9 -24.41 6.44 -0.75
CA ALA A 9 -23.56 6.12 0.38
C ALA A 9 -24.33 6.14 1.72
N ALA A 10 -25.17 7.12 1.94
CA ALA A 10 -26.00 7.22 3.15
C ALA A 10 -26.99 6.06 3.29
N GLU A 11 -27.63 5.66 2.18
CA GLU A 11 -28.49 4.47 2.14
C GLU A 11 -27.72 3.19 2.46
N PHE A 12 -26.54 2.99 1.84
CA PHE A 12 -25.69 1.85 2.09
C PHE A 12 -25.22 1.76 3.54
N THR A 13 -24.79 2.88 4.12
CA THR A 13 -24.31 2.96 5.50
C THR A 13 -25.42 3.14 6.53
N ARG A 14 -26.67 3.31 6.10
CA ARG A 14 -27.85 3.60 6.95
C ARG A 14 -27.65 4.85 7.80
N THR A 15 -27.10 5.90 7.19
CA THR A 15 -26.84 7.19 7.82
C THR A 15 -27.59 8.31 7.10
N GLU A 16 -27.48 9.53 7.57
CA GLU A 16 -28.05 10.71 6.92
C GLU A 16 -27.12 11.27 5.85
N SER A 17 -27.69 11.80 4.78
CA SER A 17 -26.98 12.61 3.80
C SER A 17 -27.26 14.08 4.01
N PHE A 18 -26.24 14.93 3.83
CA PHE A 18 -26.37 16.38 3.95
C PHE A 18 -26.24 17.05 2.58
N ASP A 19 -27.05 18.06 2.33
CA ASP A 19 -27.02 18.81 1.07
C ASP A 19 -25.89 19.86 1.03
N SER A 20 -25.27 20.17 2.19
CA SER A 20 -24.17 21.11 2.25
C SER A 20 -23.09 20.69 3.25
N LEU A 21 -21.84 21.05 2.95
CA LEU A 21 -20.71 20.82 3.83
C LEU A 21 -20.87 21.53 5.18
N LYS A 22 -21.56 22.68 5.20
CA LYS A 22 -21.85 23.41 6.43
C LYS A 22 -22.75 22.60 7.37
N GLN A 23 -23.86 22.04 6.85
CA GLN A 23 -24.76 21.23 7.67
C GLN A 23 -24.07 20.00 8.24
N LEU A 24 -23.23 19.32 7.44
CA LEU A 24 -22.44 18.21 7.90
C LEU A 24 -21.48 18.65 9.02
N ALA A 25 -20.76 19.75 8.83
CA ALA A 25 -19.79 20.25 9.79
C ALA A 25 -20.44 20.69 11.11
N ASP A 26 -21.60 21.34 11.05
CA ASP A 26 -22.32 21.79 12.25
C ASP A 26 -22.80 20.63 13.15
N GLN A 27 -22.96 19.41 12.58
CA GLN A 27 -23.45 18.23 13.28
C GLN A 27 -22.35 17.18 13.57
N SER A 28 -21.11 17.43 13.13
CA SER A 28 -20.03 16.47 13.25
C SER A 28 -18.96 16.90 14.24
N GLN A 29 -18.50 15.98 15.07
CA GLN A 29 -17.33 16.16 15.93
C GLN A 29 -16.05 15.70 15.21
N ILE A 30 -16.17 14.70 14.32
CA ILE A 30 -15.09 14.16 13.50
C ILE A 30 -15.54 14.18 12.06
N ILE A 31 -14.71 14.72 11.18
CA ILE A 31 -14.96 14.78 9.72
C ILE A 31 -13.86 14.00 9.02
N PHE A 32 -14.24 12.94 8.32
CA PHE A 32 -13.34 12.19 7.44
C PHE A 32 -13.50 12.67 6.01
N ILE A 33 -12.40 13.14 5.41
CA ILE A 33 -12.30 13.46 3.99
C ILE A 33 -11.82 12.20 3.27
N THR A 34 -12.77 11.47 2.67
CA THR A 34 -12.52 10.20 1.97
C THR A 34 -12.61 10.35 0.45
N THR A 35 -12.48 11.57 -0.05
CA THR A 35 -12.41 11.86 -1.49
C THR A 35 -11.08 11.37 -2.07
N PRO A 36 -10.96 11.23 -3.42
CA PRO A 36 -9.66 11.03 -4.05
C PRO A 36 -8.66 12.14 -3.63
N ASP A 37 -7.38 11.80 -3.56
CA ASP A 37 -6.31 12.67 -3.03
C ASP A 37 -6.32 14.08 -3.62
N SER A 38 -6.59 14.21 -4.92
CA SER A 38 -6.69 15.51 -5.61
C SER A 38 -7.80 16.43 -5.10
N PHE A 39 -8.78 15.89 -4.38
CA PHE A 39 -9.90 16.66 -3.84
C PHE A 39 -9.79 16.92 -2.33
N ILE A 40 -8.83 16.35 -1.63
CA ILE A 40 -8.65 16.55 -0.18
C ILE A 40 -8.41 18.03 0.13
N ILE A 41 -7.43 18.65 -0.55
CA ILE A 41 -7.13 20.08 -0.37
C ILE A 41 -8.31 20.97 -0.76
N PRO A 42 -8.97 20.80 -1.93
CA PRO A 42 -10.18 21.54 -2.26
C PRO A 42 -11.31 21.44 -1.24
N VAL A 43 -11.52 20.27 -0.63
CA VAL A 43 -12.53 20.12 0.44
C VAL A 43 -12.07 20.82 1.72
N TRP A 44 -10.79 20.73 2.07
CA TRP A 44 -10.24 21.46 3.21
C TRP A 44 -10.40 22.97 3.06
N GLU A 45 -10.10 23.53 1.88
CA GLU A 45 -10.30 24.98 1.64
C GLU A 45 -11.75 25.42 1.86
N GLN A 46 -12.73 24.59 1.47
CA GLN A 46 -14.14 24.86 1.77
C GLN A 46 -14.47 24.76 3.27
N LEU A 47 -13.87 23.81 3.98
CA LEU A 47 -14.05 23.67 5.43
C LEU A 47 -13.47 24.85 6.20
N LYS A 48 -12.35 25.42 5.74
CA LYS A 48 -11.75 26.62 6.36
C LYS A 48 -12.66 27.85 6.36
N GLU A 49 -13.55 27.96 5.39
CA GLU A 49 -14.52 29.07 5.29
C GLU A 49 -15.67 28.91 6.30
N LEU A 50 -15.75 27.77 6.98
CA LEU A 50 -16.78 27.50 7.97
C LEU A 50 -16.32 27.83 9.38
N SER A 51 -17.28 28.13 10.27
CA SER A 51 -17.01 28.41 11.70
C SER A 51 -16.82 27.09 12.47
N LEU A 52 -15.75 26.36 12.19
CA LEU A 52 -15.41 25.11 12.86
C LEU A 52 -14.99 25.38 14.32
N ARG A 53 -15.37 24.47 15.23
CA ARG A 53 -15.05 24.57 16.67
C ARG A 53 -14.77 23.19 17.27
N ASN A 54 -13.51 22.95 17.58
CA ASN A 54 -13.04 21.72 18.24
C ASN A 54 -13.29 20.42 17.45
N GLN A 55 -13.60 20.50 16.15
CA GLN A 55 -13.70 19.30 15.30
C GLN A 55 -12.33 18.69 15.07
N ILE A 56 -12.33 17.38 14.89
CA ILE A 56 -11.20 16.63 14.34
C ILE A 56 -11.45 16.47 12.85
N ILE A 57 -10.48 16.94 12.04
CA ILE A 57 -10.50 16.77 10.57
C ILE A 57 -9.46 15.73 10.19
N CYS A 58 -9.91 14.71 9.49
CA CYS A 58 -9.07 13.59 9.12
C CYS A 58 -9.21 13.27 7.63
N HIS A 59 -8.11 12.94 6.95
CA HIS A 59 -8.17 12.33 5.62
C HIS A 59 -7.58 10.93 5.63
N CYS A 60 -7.91 10.12 4.59
CA CYS A 60 -7.50 8.73 4.48
C CYS A 60 -6.42 8.49 3.42
N SER A 61 -5.76 9.53 2.89
CA SER A 61 -4.68 9.37 1.91
C SER A 61 -3.49 8.62 2.50
N GLY A 62 -2.95 7.70 1.72
CA GLY A 62 -1.67 7.03 2.02
C GLY A 62 -0.45 7.89 1.70
N ALA A 63 -0.56 8.81 0.72
CA ALA A 63 0.53 9.62 0.20
C ALA A 63 0.61 11.02 0.81
N LEU A 64 -0.53 11.70 0.97
CA LEU A 64 -0.60 13.04 1.56
C LEU A 64 -0.43 12.98 3.07
N SER A 65 0.38 13.90 3.63
CA SER A 65 0.45 14.09 5.07
C SER A 65 -0.62 15.06 5.57
N SER A 66 -0.87 15.07 6.87
CA SER A 66 -1.75 16.04 7.53
C SER A 66 -1.30 17.49 7.35
N ASP A 67 -0.06 17.75 6.88
CA ASP A 67 0.42 19.10 6.53
C ASP A 67 -0.30 19.68 5.31
N SER A 68 -1.02 18.85 4.53
CA SER A 68 -1.95 19.32 3.50
C SER A 68 -3.08 20.20 4.04
N PHE A 69 -3.38 20.12 5.33
CA PHE A 69 -4.30 20.99 6.05
C PHE A 69 -3.64 22.33 6.43
N SER A 70 -3.26 23.11 5.43
CA SER A 70 -2.60 24.41 5.60
C SER A 70 -3.49 25.42 6.33
N GLY A 71 -2.89 26.24 7.22
CA GLY A 71 -3.61 27.26 7.98
C GLY A 71 -4.41 26.74 9.20
N ARG A 72 -4.34 25.44 9.48
CA ARG A 72 -4.99 24.81 10.65
C ARG A 72 -4.56 25.43 11.99
N GLU A 73 -3.35 25.99 12.05
CA GLU A 73 -2.77 26.59 13.27
C GLU A 73 -3.56 27.81 13.78
N SER A 74 -4.29 28.48 12.87
CA SER A 74 -5.15 29.62 13.20
C SER A 74 -6.59 29.22 13.53
N MET A 75 -6.92 27.92 13.49
CA MET A 75 -8.26 27.40 13.65
C MET A 75 -8.40 26.59 14.96
N SER A 76 -9.61 26.55 15.49
CA SER A 76 -9.94 25.71 16.67
C SER A 76 -10.28 24.28 16.24
N VAL A 77 -9.41 23.63 15.46
CA VAL A 77 -9.56 22.25 15.01
C VAL A 77 -8.26 21.47 15.23
N SER A 78 -8.35 20.15 15.27
CA SER A 78 -7.19 19.27 15.27
C SER A 78 -7.21 18.40 14.02
N CYS A 79 -6.09 18.28 13.34
CA CYS A 79 -6.00 17.59 12.06
C CYS A 79 -5.05 16.40 12.12
N CYS A 80 -5.45 15.31 11.44
CA CYS A 80 -4.60 14.13 11.26
C CYS A 80 -4.88 13.47 9.91
N SER A 81 -4.06 12.48 9.58
CA SER A 81 -4.33 11.54 8.51
C SER A 81 -4.33 10.14 9.10
N ILE A 82 -5.25 9.29 8.68
CA ILE A 82 -5.28 7.86 9.00
C ILE A 82 -5.44 7.06 7.71
N HIS A 83 -4.56 6.08 7.50
CA HIS A 83 -4.56 5.27 6.27
C HIS A 83 -4.66 3.79 6.60
N PRO A 84 -5.68 3.08 6.08
CA PRO A 84 -5.78 1.63 6.19
C PRO A 84 -4.77 0.95 5.26
N MET A 85 -3.97 0.02 5.77
CA MET A 85 -3.11 -0.85 4.97
C MET A 85 -3.94 -2.01 4.39
N LEU A 86 -4.87 -1.67 3.51
CA LEU A 86 -5.80 -2.60 2.89
C LEU A 86 -6.10 -2.15 1.45
N PRO A 87 -6.09 -3.04 0.45
CA PRO A 87 -6.53 -2.71 -0.89
C PRO A 87 -8.07 -2.60 -0.95
N PHE A 88 -8.57 -1.48 -1.46
CA PHE A 88 -10.01 -1.25 -1.70
C PHE A 88 -10.34 -1.52 -3.16
N SER A 89 -10.56 -2.78 -3.52
CA SER A 89 -10.90 -3.19 -4.88
C SER A 89 -12.40 -3.10 -5.19
N ASN A 90 -13.25 -3.13 -4.18
CA ASN A 90 -14.70 -3.06 -4.32
C ASN A 90 -15.31 -2.18 -3.22
N ARG A 91 -16.01 -1.10 -3.64
CA ARG A 91 -16.59 -0.09 -2.73
C ARG A 91 -17.69 -0.64 -1.81
N PHE A 92 -18.32 -1.76 -2.15
CA PHE A 92 -19.44 -2.32 -1.39
C PHE A 92 -19.07 -3.53 -0.52
N SER A 93 -17.87 -4.10 -0.67
CA SER A 93 -17.48 -5.29 0.09
C SER A 93 -16.11 -5.16 0.78
N SER A 94 -15.21 -4.27 0.33
CA SER A 94 -13.89 -4.14 0.95
C SER A 94 -13.95 -3.72 2.42
N TYR A 95 -15.02 -3.06 2.85
CA TYR A 95 -15.22 -2.66 4.25
C TYR A 95 -15.33 -3.86 5.20
N GLU A 96 -15.76 -5.03 4.74
CA GLU A 96 -15.86 -6.26 5.54
C GLU A 96 -14.51 -6.73 6.08
N GLN A 97 -13.42 -6.28 5.45
CA GLN A 97 -12.05 -6.60 5.87
C GLN A 97 -11.43 -5.51 6.76
N LEU A 98 -12.11 -4.38 6.98
CA LEU A 98 -11.57 -3.28 7.77
C LEU A 98 -11.24 -3.66 9.20
N ASN A 99 -11.97 -4.60 9.80
CA ASN A 99 -11.70 -5.12 11.14
C ASN A 99 -10.37 -5.89 11.25
N LYS A 100 -9.73 -6.22 10.13
CA LYS A 100 -8.42 -6.87 10.06
C LYS A 100 -7.33 -5.92 9.56
N ALA A 101 -7.69 -4.70 9.17
CA ALA A 101 -6.75 -3.75 8.65
C ALA A 101 -5.87 -3.18 9.76
N PHE A 102 -4.58 -3.08 9.45
CA PHE A 102 -3.66 -2.27 10.23
C PHE A 102 -3.76 -0.82 9.74
N PHE A 103 -3.79 0.13 10.65
CA PHE A 103 -3.86 1.54 10.31
C PHE A 103 -2.58 2.27 10.67
N THR A 104 -2.23 3.27 9.88
CA THR A 104 -1.19 4.24 10.24
C THR A 104 -1.81 5.61 10.42
N VAL A 105 -1.34 6.35 11.42
CA VAL A 105 -1.85 7.67 11.76
C VAL A 105 -0.69 8.66 11.93
N GLU A 106 -0.90 9.91 11.54
CA GLU A 106 0.01 11.02 11.81
C GLU A 106 -0.74 12.35 11.88
N GLY A 107 -0.17 13.36 12.52
CA GLY A 107 -0.79 14.66 12.67
C GLY A 107 -0.65 15.24 14.07
N GLN A 108 -1.56 16.15 14.42
CA GLN A 108 -1.60 16.79 15.74
C GLN A 108 -2.00 15.79 16.84
N ASP A 109 -1.34 15.87 17.99
CA ASP A 109 -1.46 14.88 19.07
C ASP A 109 -2.91 14.61 19.47
N ALA A 110 -3.70 15.66 19.71
CA ALA A 110 -5.10 15.49 20.10
C ALA A 110 -5.94 14.72 19.06
N ALA A 111 -5.72 14.98 17.76
CA ALA A 111 -6.41 14.26 16.69
C ALA A 111 -5.90 12.81 16.59
N VAL A 112 -4.57 12.62 16.68
CA VAL A 112 -3.97 11.28 16.64
C VAL A 112 -4.46 10.40 17.79
N GLU A 113 -4.52 10.92 19.03
CA GLU A 113 -5.02 10.19 20.20
C GLU A 113 -6.47 9.79 20.03
N ALA A 114 -7.34 10.75 19.65
CA ALA A 114 -8.77 10.50 19.51
C ALA A 114 -9.08 9.49 18.40
N ILE A 115 -8.44 9.66 17.22
CA ILE A 115 -8.65 8.76 16.07
C ILE A 115 -8.06 7.38 16.35
N SER A 116 -6.87 7.29 16.94
CA SER A 116 -6.30 5.99 17.35
C SER A 116 -7.20 5.28 18.34
N GLY A 117 -7.70 5.99 19.38
CA GLY A 117 -8.63 5.44 20.35
C GLY A 117 -9.91 4.91 19.70
N LEU A 118 -10.47 5.62 18.73
CA LEU A 118 -11.65 5.20 17.98
C LEU A 118 -11.40 3.86 17.26
N PHE A 119 -10.33 3.75 16.47
CA PHE A 119 -10.04 2.54 15.71
C PHE A 119 -9.59 1.37 16.59
N CYS A 120 -8.81 1.63 17.64
CA CYS A 120 -8.47 0.60 18.63
C CYS A 120 -9.71 0.05 19.36
N SER A 121 -10.71 0.90 19.63
CA SER A 121 -11.95 0.47 20.32
C SER A 121 -12.79 -0.53 19.53
N ILE A 122 -12.62 -0.56 18.20
CA ILE A 122 -13.27 -1.52 17.30
C ILE A 122 -12.36 -2.68 16.89
N GLY A 123 -11.18 -2.79 17.52
CA GLY A 123 -10.29 -3.94 17.41
C GLY A 123 -9.17 -3.80 16.38
N ASN A 124 -8.97 -2.65 15.75
CA ASN A 124 -7.87 -2.42 14.82
C ASN A 124 -6.56 -2.11 15.54
N GLU A 125 -5.45 -2.50 14.94
CA GLU A 125 -4.13 -2.03 15.31
C GLU A 125 -3.84 -0.69 14.62
N VAL A 126 -3.29 0.27 15.37
CA VAL A 126 -2.95 1.61 14.86
C VAL A 126 -1.51 1.94 15.24
N CYS A 127 -0.70 2.32 14.25
CA CYS A 127 0.68 2.76 14.45
C CYS A 127 0.84 4.24 14.06
N ARG A 128 1.42 5.03 14.95
CA ARG A 128 1.80 6.41 14.63
C ARG A 128 3.07 6.42 13.79
N ILE A 129 3.07 7.17 12.71
CA ILE A 129 4.22 7.39 11.83
C ILE A 129 4.61 8.87 11.82
N ASP A 130 5.82 9.16 11.34
CA ASP A 130 6.27 10.52 11.07
C ASP A 130 5.66 11.03 9.75
N GLY A 131 4.89 12.11 9.79
CA GLY A 131 4.26 12.71 8.61
C GLY A 131 5.26 13.08 7.51
N ALA A 132 6.48 13.49 7.85
CA ALA A 132 7.55 13.78 6.88
C ALA A 132 7.99 12.52 6.11
N LYS A 133 7.71 11.32 6.61
CA LYS A 133 8.03 10.04 5.96
C LYS A 133 6.85 9.42 5.21
N LYS A 134 5.72 10.11 5.12
CA LYS A 134 4.50 9.54 4.56
C LYS A 134 4.66 9.09 3.09
N ALA A 135 5.35 9.85 2.26
CA ALA A 135 5.66 9.45 0.89
C ALA A 135 6.49 8.14 0.82
N LYS A 136 7.48 7.98 1.70
CA LYS A 136 8.27 6.74 1.79
C LYS A 136 7.42 5.57 2.27
N TYR A 137 6.56 5.79 3.27
CA TYR A 137 5.60 4.82 3.75
C TYR A 137 4.66 4.35 2.62
N HIS A 138 4.08 5.28 1.87
CA HIS A 138 3.18 4.93 0.76
C HIS A 138 3.90 4.20 -0.38
N ALA A 139 5.14 4.59 -0.70
CA ALA A 139 5.98 3.85 -1.64
C ALA A 139 6.21 2.41 -1.20
N ALA A 140 6.47 2.17 0.10
CA ALA A 140 6.58 0.82 0.64
C ALA A 140 5.28 0.01 0.51
N ALA A 141 4.13 0.62 0.83
CA ALA A 141 2.83 -0.02 0.66
C ALA A 141 2.55 -0.37 -0.82
N SER A 142 2.89 0.53 -1.75
CA SER A 142 2.77 0.29 -3.19
C SER A 142 3.68 -0.85 -3.68
N ILE A 143 4.92 -0.93 -3.19
CA ILE A 143 5.83 -2.04 -3.52
C ILE A 143 5.24 -3.37 -3.06
N LEU A 144 4.70 -3.42 -1.84
CA LEU A 144 4.17 -4.65 -1.24
C LEU A 144 2.80 -5.08 -1.78
N SER A 145 2.13 -4.22 -2.54
CA SER A 145 0.82 -4.49 -3.13
C SER A 145 0.84 -4.41 -4.66
N ASN A 146 0.94 -3.21 -5.21
CA ASN A 146 0.78 -2.99 -6.65
C ASN A 146 1.95 -3.56 -7.47
N GLN A 147 3.21 -3.39 -7.02
CA GLN A 147 4.36 -3.89 -7.79
C GLN A 147 4.48 -5.41 -7.77
N VAL A 148 3.94 -6.09 -6.77
CA VAL A 148 3.80 -7.55 -6.78
C VAL A 148 2.97 -8.02 -7.97
N ILE A 149 1.91 -7.27 -8.33
CA ILE A 149 1.08 -7.59 -9.51
C ILE A 149 1.91 -7.55 -10.80
N ALA A 150 2.78 -6.56 -10.96
CA ALA A 150 3.66 -6.46 -12.14
C ALA A 150 4.65 -7.63 -12.22
N VAL A 151 5.22 -8.05 -11.07
CA VAL A 151 6.10 -9.23 -11.02
C VAL A 151 5.36 -10.51 -11.38
N LEU A 152 4.12 -10.67 -10.93
CA LEU A 152 3.28 -11.82 -11.29
C LEU A 152 2.92 -11.80 -12.77
N ASP A 153 2.56 -10.64 -13.32
CA ASP A 153 2.22 -10.49 -14.75
C ASP A 153 3.40 -10.88 -15.66
N MET A 154 4.59 -10.39 -15.35
CA MET A 154 5.84 -10.79 -16.03
C MET A 154 6.04 -12.33 -15.99
N GLY A 155 5.88 -12.93 -14.82
CA GLY A 155 6.00 -14.40 -14.69
C GLY A 155 4.95 -15.18 -15.49
N TYR A 156 3.71 -14.68 -15.54
CA TYR A 156 2.65 -15.30 -16.36
C TYR A 156 2.92 -15.13 -17.85
N THR A 157 3.45 -14.02 -18.31
CA THR A 157 3.85 -13.81 -19.72
C THR A 157 4.91 -14.82 -20.14
N LEU A 158 5.95 -15.03 -19.34
CA LEU A 158 6.96 -16.05 -19.61
C LEU A 158 6.40 -17.48 -19.66
N LEU A 159 5.36 -17.77 -18.88
CA LEU A 159 4.67 -19.07 -18.94
C LEU A 159 3.79 -19.21 -20.21
N GLU A 160 3.21 -18.10 -20.70
CA GLU A 160 2.50 -18.09 -21.98
C GLU A 160 3.43 -18.43 -23.14
N ASP A 161 4.67 -17.94 -23.13
CA ASP A 161 5.71 -18.31 -24.11
C ASP A 161 6.09 -19.80 -24.02
N CYS A 162 5.92 -20.41 -22.85
CA CYS A 162 6.08 -21.85 -22.67
C CYS A 162 4.85 -22.66 -23.10
N GLY A 163 3.79 -22.04 -23.62
CA GLY A 163 2.59 -22.70 -24.15
C GLY A 163 1.42 -22.81 -23.15
N PHE A 164 1.48 -22.17 -22.01
CA PHE A 164 0.33 -22.06 -21.11
C PHE A 164 -0.65 -20.99 -21.61
N THR A 165 -1.92 -21.19 -21.38
CA THR A 165 -2.85 -20.05 -21.40
C THR A 165 -2.68 -19.24 -20.10
N ARG A 166 -3.02 -17.94 -20.12
CA ARG A 166 -2.98 -17.11 -18.90
C ARG A 166 -3.74 -17.74 -17.72
N ALA A 167 -4.89 -18.32 -17.98
CA ALA A 167 -5.69 -18.98 -16.95
C ALA A 167 -5.00 -20.23 -16.38
N GLU A 168 -4.27 -20.97 -17.20
CA GLU A 168 -3.47 -22.14 -16.75
C GLU A 168 -2.26 -21.69 -15.95
N ALA A 169 -1.55 -20.66 -16.39
CA ALA A 169 -0.40 -20.07 -15.68
C ALA A 169 -0.81 -19.65 -14.25
N VAL A 170 -1.90 -18.91 -14.12
CA VAL A 170 -2.42 -18.46 -12.81
C VAL A 170 -2.78 -19.67 -11.92
N ARG A 171 -3.50 -20.67 -12.44
CA ARG A 171 -3.86 -21.85 -11.65
C ARG A 171 -2.64 -22.69 -11.26
N ALA A 172 -1.70 -22.89 -12.17
CA ALA A 172 -0.52 -23.72 -11.93
C ALA A 172 0.42 -23.12 -10.87
N THR A 173 0.55 -21.79 -10.83
CA THR A 173 1.48 -21.09 -9.92
C THR A 173 0.82 -20.59 -8.63
N GLY A 174 -0.51 -20.67 -8.51
CA GLY A 174 -1.22 -20.12 -7.35
C GLY A 174 -0.66 -20.62 -6.01
N GLN A 175 -0.45 -21.92 -5.86
CA GLN A 175 0.14 -22.49 -4.64
C GLN A 175 1.61 -22.08 -4.44
N LEU A 176 2.39 -21.97 -5.52
CA LEU A 176 3.78 -21.51 -5.44
C LEU A 176 3.86 -20.08 -4.89
N VAL A 177 3.04 -19.17 -5.43
CA VAL A 177 2.99 -17.76 -5.00
C VAL A 177 2.53 -17.65 -3.56
N MET A 178 1.39 -18.27 -3.22
CA MET A 178 0.83 -18.19 -1.87
C MET A 178 1.79 -18.76 -0.83
N ARG A 179 2.40 -19.92 -1.10
CA ARG A 179 3.34 -20.53 -0.16
C ARG A 179 4.60 -19.71 0.07
N ASN A 180 5.11 -19.02 -0.96
CA ASN A 180 6.23 -18.10 -0.78
C ASN A 180 5.87 -16.92 0.13
N ILE A 181 4.67 -16.34 -0.03
CA ILE A 181 4.19 -15.26 0.84
C ILE A 181 4.02 -15.76 2.27
N GLU A 182 3.39 -16.91 2.49
CA GLU A 182 3.26 -17.51 3.81
C GLU A 182 4.61 -17.73 4.47
N ASN A 183 5.60 -18.28 3.75
CA ASN A 183 6.95 -18.48 4.27
C ASN A 183 7.62 -17.16 4.67
N VAL A 184 7.41 -16.08 3.90
CA VAL A 184 7.92 -14.74 4.25
C VAL A 184 7.27 -14.21 5.52
N LEU A 185 5.97 -14.41 5.70
CA LEU A 185 5.25 -13.99 6.90
C LEU A 185 5.66 -14.80 8.14
N GLU A 186 6.00 -16.09 7.97
CA GLU A 186 6.42 -16.97 9.06
C GLU A 186 7.90 -16.79 9.44
N ALA A 187 8.80 -16.67 8.45
CA ALA A 187 10.24 -16.77 8.66
C ALA A 187 11.03 -15.51 8.23
N GLY A 188 10.35 -14.48 7.73
CA GLY A 188 10.99 -13.30 7.13
C GLY A 188 11.62 -13.59 5.77
N CYS A 189 12.12 -12.54 5.11
CA CYS A 189 12.71 -12.66 3.77
C CYS A 189 13.94 -13.56 3.75
N ASP A 190 14.80 -13.46 4.78
CA ASP A 190 16.03 -14.25 4.87
C ASP A 190 15.73 -15.75 5.02
N GLY A 191 14.76 -16.09 5.88
CA GLY A 191 14.36 -17.47 6.11
C GLY A 191 13.62 -18.09 4.92
N ALA A 192 12.76 -17.33 4.27
CA ALA A 192 11.94 -17.80 3.16
C ALA A 192 12.71 -17.95 1.82
N LEU A 193 13.81 -17.20 1.63
CA LEU A 193 14.51 -17.20 0.35
C LEU A 193 15.11 -18.57 0.01
N THR A 194 14.77 -19.05 -1.19
CA THR A 194 15.29 -20.28 -1.81
C THR A 194 15.60 -20.02 -3.29
N GLY A 195 16.03 -21.04 -4.02
CA GLY A 195 16.18 -20.96 -5.46
C GLY A 195 17.63 -20.74 -5.92
N PRO A 196 17.87 -20.54 -7.25
CA PRO A 196 19.21 -20.55 -7.84
C PRO A 196 20.10 -19.41 -7.30
N ILE A 197 19.56 -18.22 -7.06
CA ILE A 197 20.33 -17.10 -6.52
C ILE A 197 20.77 -17.41 -5.08
N GLU A 198 19.89 -17.93 -4.25
CA GLU A 198 20.25 -18.32 -2.86
C GLU A 198 21.31 -19.41 -2.81
N ARG A 199 21.20 -20.40 -3.72
CA ARG A 199 22.19 -21.47 -3.85
C ARG A 199 23.49 -21.04 -4.54
N ASN A 200 23.56 -19.79 -5.05
CA ASN A 200 24.68 -19.27 -5.84
C ASN A 200 24.92 -20.03 -7.15
N ASP A 201 23.83 -20.46 -7.80
CA ASP A 201 23.86 -21.23 -9.06
C ASP A 201 23.93 -20.27 -10.26
N ILE A 202 25.16 -19.86 -10.57
CA ILE A 202 25.48 -18.89 -11.63
C ILE A 202 25.00 -19.38 -13.00
N GLU A 203 25.16 -20.67 -13.30
CA GLU A 203 24.83 -21.23 -14.62
C GLU A 203 23.32 -21.23 -14.87
N THR A 204 22.51 -21.50 -13.86
CA THR A 204 21.06 -21.39 -13.98
C THR A 204 20.62 -19.95 -14.18
N VAL A 205 21.19 -18.98 -13.46
CA VAL A 205 20.86 -17.56 -13.62
C VAL A 205 21.27 -17.02 -14.98
N LYS A 206 22.43 -17.43 -15.53
CA LYS A 206 22.83 -17.12 -16.93
C LYS A 206 21.80 -17.62 -17.94
N LYS A 207 21.29 -18.85 -17.79
CA LYS A 207 20.26 -19.40 -18.67
C LYS A 207 18.95 -18.61 -18.58
N HIS A 208 18.54 -18.19 -17.39
CA HIS A 208 17.35 -17.35 -17.22
C HIS A 208 17.51 -16.00 -17.95
N ILE A 209 18.65 -15.34 -17.80
CA ILE A 209 18.92 -14.09 -18.50
C ILE A 209 18.94 -14.31 -20.03
N ALA A 210 19.60 -15.36 -20.49
CA ALA A 210 19.74 -15.64 -21.92
C ALA A 210 18.40 -15.96 -22.62
N CYS A 211 17.49 -16.70 -21.96
CA CYS A 211 16.20 -17.01 -22.56
C CYS A 211 15.26 -15.80 -22.66
N MET A 212 15.43 -14.78 -21.81
CA MET A 212 14.64 -13.54 -21.83
C MET A 212 15.25 -12.44 -22.73
N GLN A 213 16.50 -12.59 -23.25
CA GLN A 213 17.19 -11.54 -24.02
C GLN A 213 16.53 -11.20 -25.36
N ASN A 214 15.70 -12.07 -25.91
CA ASN A 214 14.97 -11.84 -27.16
C ASN A 214 13.58 -11.24 -26.94
N ASP A 215 13.17 -11.08 -25.70
CA ASP A 215 11.89 -10.56 -25.27
C ASP A 215 11.98 -9.06 -24.98
N ASP A 216 11.14 -8.52 -24.12
CA ASP A 216 11.21 -7.13 -23.71
C ASP A 216 12.50 -6.88 -22.89
N SER A 217 13.29 -5.87 -23.30
CA SER A 217 14.53 -5.48 -22.61
C SER A 217 14.29 -5.03 -21.17
N ASP A 218 13.08 -4.55 -20.87
CA ASP A 218 12.71 -4.07 -19.53
C ASP A 218 12.50 -5.24 -18.56
N ASP A 219 11.99 -6.39 -19.04
CA ASP A 219 11.82 -7.60 -18.22
C ASP A 219 13.16 -8.19 -17.79
N VAL A 220 14.14 -8.23 -18.70
CA VAL A 220 15.52 -8.64 -18.35
C VAL A 220 16.12 -7.71 -17.30
N SER A 221 15.94 -6.41 -17.46
CA SER A 221 16.43 -5.39 -16.53
C SER A 221 15.76 -5.53 -15.16
N LEU A 222 14.47 -5.76 -15.11
CA LEU A 222 13.71 -6.00 -13.89
C LEU A 222 14.18 -7.29 -13.20
N TYR A 223 14.34 -8.39 -13.95
CA TYR A 223 14.85 -9.66 -13.42
C TYR A 223 16.21 -9.46 -12.74
N LYS A 224 17.15 -8.76 -13.40
CA LYS A 224 18.48 -8.48 -12.86
C LYS A 224 18.43 -7.59 -11.61
N MET A 225 17.59 -6.55 -11.59
CA MET A 225 17.42 -5.68 -10.43
C MET A 225 16.83 -6.42 -9.22
N LEU A 226 15.80 -7.23 -9.43
CA LEU A 226 15.23 -8.10 -8.41
C LEU A 226 16.24 -9.15 -7.95
N GLY A 227 16.96 -9.77 -8.89
CA GLY A 227 18.03 -10.72 -8.61
C GLY A 227 19.13 -10.13 -7.73
N THR A 228 19.53 -8.88 -7.99
CA THR A 228 20.49 -8.15 -7.13
C THR A 228 19.98 -7.99 -5.69
N LYS A 229 18.67 -7.70 -5.52
CA LYS A 229 18.05 -7.65 -4.18
C LYS A 229 18.06 -9.00 -3.49
N LEU A 230 17.73 -10.07 -4.23
CA LEU A 230 17.77 -11.44 -3.69
C LEU A 230 19.18 -11.87 -3.34
N ALA A 231 20.21 -11.53 -4.14
CA ALA A 231 21.60 -11.81 -3.83
C ALA A 231 22.07 -11.12 -2.54
N ASN A 232 21.66 -9.85 -2.30
CA ASN A 232 21.95 -9.17 -1.03
C ASN A 232 21.29 -9.86 0.18
N ILE A 233 20.10 -10.45 0.01
CA ILE A 233 19.45 -11.24 1.07
C ILE A 233 20.20 -12.56 1.26
N ALA A 234 20.56 -13.23 0.18
CA ALA A 234 21.28 -14.50 0.20
C ALA A 234 22.66 -14.39 0.87
N GLU A 235 23.39 -13.29 0.61
CA GLU A 235 24.69 -13.00 1.23
C GLU A 235 24.57 -12.86 2.75
N LYS A 236 23.54 -12.18 3.23
CA LYS A 236 23.25 -12.08 4.68
C LYS A 236 22.89 -13.42 5.30
N LYS A 237 22.08 -14.22 4.58
CA LYS A 237 21.67 -15.56 5.02
C LYS A 237 22.83 -16.55 5.07
N ASN A 238 23.78 -16.45 4.14
CA ASN A 238 24.90 -17.38 3.96
C ASN A 238 26.23 -16.61 3.98
N PRO A 239 26.71 -16.12 5.14
CA PRO A 239 27.90 -15.27 5.21
C PRO A 239 29.19 -15.97 4.78
N ASP A 240 29.20 -17.29 4.72
CA ASP A 240 30.36 -18.10 4.30
C ASP A 240 30.41 -18.33 2.78
N LYS A 241 29.39 -17.88 2.02
CA LYS A 241 29.37 -18.00 0.55
C LYS A 241 29.78 -16.68 -0.12
N ASP A 242 30.57 -16.80 -1.20
CA ASP A 242 30.97 -15.66 -2.03
C ASP A 242 29.96 -15.42 -3.17
N TYR A 243 29.20 -14.34 -3.12
CA TYR A 243 28.23 -13.93 -4.15
C TYR A 243 28.78 -12.92 -5.16
N THR A 244 30.11 -12.67 -5.19
CA THR A 244 30.73 -11.66 -6.07
C THR A 244 30.36 -11.88 -7.54
N GLN A 245 30.54 -13.10 -8.07
CA GLN A 245 30.22 -13.43 -9.45
C GLN A 245 28.71 -13.30 -9.76
N MET A 246 27.85 -13.68 -8.81
CA MET A 246 26.40 -13.50 -8.94
C MET A 246 26.04 -12.01 -9.06
N MET A 247 26.63 -11.18 -8.23
CA MET A 247 26.44 -9.73 -8.25
C MET A 247 26.95 -9.10 -9.55
N GLU A 248 28.09 -9.52 -10.06
CA GLU A 248 28.63 -9.07 -11.36
C GLU A 248 27.69 -9.43 -12.50
N LEU A 249 27.22 -10.68 -12.56
CA LEU A 249 26.26 -11.15 -13.57
C LEU A 249 24.94 -10.35 -13.55
N LEU A 250 24.43 -10.01 -12.39
CA LEU A 250 23.16 -9.30 -12.22
C LEU A 250 23.27 -7.79 -12.43
N ARG A 251 24.46 -7.20 -12.32
CA ARG A 251 24.69 -5.75 -12.51
C ARG A 251 25.18 -5.38 -13.92
N GLY A 252 25.79 -6.32 -14.63
CA GLY A 252 26.24 -6.16 -16.04
C GLY A 252 25.12 -6.45 -16.98
#